data_a42cb8e15ade7cd8849d437881e759bc
#
_entry.id   a42cb8e15ade7cd8849d437881e759bc
#
_cell.length_a   1.000
_cell.length_b   1.000
_cell.length_c   1.000
_cell.angle_alpha   90.00
_cell.angle_beta   90.00
_cell.angle_gamma   90.00
#
_symmetry.space_group_name_H-M   'P 1'
#
loop_
_entity.id
_entity.type
_entity.pdbx_description
1 polymer ?
#
loop_
_entity_poly.entity_id
_entity_poly.type
_entity_poly.pdbx_seq_one_letter_code
_entity_poly.pdbx_strand_id
1 'polypeptide(L)'
;MGDDSTPRNVLSLARGREQMYRVVPVKGNPYIVNESHILSLKYSSNVNKHTPKGTVRDISVLDYLDLPKSYHGPGGVLVGYRVPIIFPKKVVDIDPYLLGYWLGDGASKGTLITTQESCVLTYLNEVCFKNKHKSLYLQYTGDKYDYRINSINKVANGSNEFMNYLRDYNLINNKHIPHDYKCNDRTTQL
;
A
#
# COMPACT_ATOMS: atom_id res chain seq x y z
N MET A 1 3.66 -16.61 5.24
CA MET A 1 3.80 -16.17 3.84
C MET A 1 5.27 -16.19 3.49
N GLY A 2 5.63 -16.65 2.30
CA GLY A 2 7.02 -16.65 1.84
C GLY A 2 7.48 -15.29 1.34
N ASP A 3 8.76 -15.14 1.06
CA ASP A 3 9.39 -13.94 0.50
C ASP A 3 9.00 -13.69 -0.97
N ASP A 4 8.42 -14.68 -1.62
CA ASP A 4 7.79 -14.63 -2.95
C ASP A 4 6.29 -14.28 -2.90
N SER A 5 5.77 -13.86 -1.74
CA SER A 5 4.36 -13.53 -1.48
C SER A 5 3.39 -14.70 -1.62
N THR A 6 3.87 -15.94 -1.66
CA THR A 6 3.01 -17.12 -1.73
C THR A 6 2.69 -17.68 -0.35
N PRO A 7 1.54 -18.35 -0.16
CA PRO A 7 1.22 -19.06 1.07
C PRO A 7 2.26 -20.14 1.39
N ARG A 8 2.52 -20.38 2.67
CA ARG A 8 3.33 -21.47 3.17
C ARG A 8 2.51 -22.36 4.12
N ASN A 9 2.69 -23.66 3.99
CA ASN A 9 2.09 -24.61 4.92
C ASN A 9 2.88 -24.63 6.24
N VAL A 10 2.18 -24.72 7.35
CA VAL A 10 2.78 -25.04 8.65
C VAL A 10 3.05 -26.54 8.68
N LEU A 11 4.32 -26.94 8.64
CA LEU A 11 4.71 -28.33 8.55
C LEU A 11 4.72 -29.02 9.92
N SER A 12 5.07 -28.28 10.98
CA SER A 12 5.09 -28.79 12.35
C SER A 12 4.89 -27.66 13.35
N LEU A 13 4.47 -28.02 14.55
CA LEU A 13 4.36 -27.12 15.69
C LEU A 13 5.35 -27.58 16.76
N ALA A 14 6.05 -26.61 17.35
CA ALA A 14 6.94 -26.85 18.49
C ALA A 14 6.49 -26.00 19.68
N ARG A 15 6.75 -26.50 20.90
CA ARG A 15 6.58 -25.78 22.15
C ARG A 15 7.87 -25.88 22.94
N GLY A 16 8.27 -24.79 23.58
CA GLY A 16 9.48 -24.76 24.39
C GLY A 16 9.52 -23.53 25.29
N ARG A 17 10.61 -23.43 26.05
CA ARG A 17 10.97 -22.21 26.81
C ARG A 17 12.38 -21.85 26.38
N GLU A 18 12.50 -20.62 25.85
CA GLU A 18 13.77 -20.07 25.38
C GLU A 18 13.87 -18.60 25.84
N GLN A 19 15.08 -18.06 25.82
CA GLN A 19 15.28 -16.64 26.04
C GLN A 19 14.60 -15.85 24.89
N MET A 20 13.88 -14.81 25.25
CA MET A 20 13.18 -13.96 24.28
C MET A 20 13.98 -12.68 24.02
N TYR A 21 14.02 -12.27 22.78
CA TYR A 21 14.69 -11.06 22.30
C TYR A 21 13.70 -10.11 21.65
N ARG A 22 13.84 -8.83 21.94
CA ARG A 22 13.06 -7.77 21.29
C ARG A 22 13.86 -7.20 20.15
N VAL A 23 13.43 -7.43 18.94
CA VAL A 23 14.00 -6.82 17.73
C VAL A 23 13.35 -5.46 17.52
N VAL A 24 14.16 -4.39 17.50
CA VAL A 24 13.72 -3.01 17.30
C VAL A 24 14.26 -2.52 15.96
N PRO A 25 13.48 -2.60 14.87
CA PRO A 25 13.93 -2.12 13.58
C PRO A 25 14.01 -0.58 13.55
N VAL A 26 14.85 -0.03 12.67
CA VAL A 26 14.95 1.42 12.45
C VAL A 26 13.63 2.00 11.93
N LYS A 27 12.90 1.21 11.12
CA LYS A 27 11.57 1.56 10.59
C LYS A 27 10.62 0.38 10.77
N GLY A 28 9.47 0.64 11.35
CA GLY A 28 8.44 -0.38 11.63
C GLY A 28 8.29 -0.67 13.11
N ASN A 29 7.35 -1.56 13.45
CA ASN A 29 7.07 -1.92 14.83
C ASN A 29 8.08 -2.93 15.37
N PRO A 30 8.46 -2.84 16.65
CA PRO A 30 9.25 -3.87 17.30
C PRO A 30 8.47 -5.19 17.35
N TYR A 31 9.20 -6.29 17.31
CA TYR A 31 8.65 -7.64 17.47
C TYR A 31 9.51 -8.49 18.39
N ILE A 32 8.95 -9.56 18.92
CA ILE A 32 9.61 -10.44 19.88
C ILE A 32 9.83 -11.80 19.22
N VAL A 33 11.03 -12.33 19.39
CA VAL A 33 11.46 -13.65 18.86
C VAL A 33 12.19 -14.42 19.95
N ASN A 34 12.26 -15.74 19.81
CA ASN A 34 13.08 -16.60 20.65
C ASN A 34 14.54 -16.62 20.19
N GLU A 35 15.44 -17.16 20.98
CA GLU A 35 16.89 -17.19 20.70
C GLU A 35 17.25 -18.02 19.46
N SER A 36 16.50 -19.10 19.21
CA SER A 36 16.69 -19.96 18.03
C SER A 36 16.07 -19.39 16.75
N HIS A 37 15.41 -18.23 16.81
CA HIS A 37 14.79 -17.61 15.65
C HIS A 37 15.81 -17.21 14.58
N ILE A 38 15.49 -17.52 13.34
CA ILE A 38 16.31 -17.13 12.18
C ILE A 38 15.85 -15.78 11.66
N LEU A 39 16.73 -14.79 11.69
CA LEU A 39 16.55 -13.50 11.09
C LEU A 39 16.95 -13.58 9.62
N SER A 40 16.04 -13.26 8.72
CA SER A 40 16.34 -13.10 7.29
C SER A 40 16.66 -11.65 7.00
N LEU A 41 17.91 -11.36 6.68
CA LEU A 41 18.44 -10.00 6.50
C LEU A 41 19.07 -9.85 5.12
N LYS A 42 19.24 -8.61 4.66
CA LYS A 42 19.93 -8.30 3.40
C LYS A 42 21.19 -7.48 3.65
N TYR A 43 22.21 -7.73 2.86
CA TYR A 43 23.39 -6.88 2.84
C TYR A 43 23.05 -5.50 2.25
N SER A 44 23.33 -4.43 2.99
CA SER A 44 23.09 -3.03 2.60
C SER A 44 24.13 -2.49 1.62
N SER A 45 25.29 -3.14 1.55
CA SER A 45 26.43 -2.80 0.70
C SER A 45 27.12 -4.07 0.20
N ASN A 46 28.02 -3.94 -0.78
CA ASN A 46 28.90 -5.02 -1.19
C ASN A 46 29.91 -5.30 -0.08
N VAL A 47 29.95 -6.53 0.44
CA VAL A 47 30.96 -6.97 1.42
C VAL A 47 32.22 -7.42 0.69
N ASN A 48 32.06 -8.16 -0.38
CA ASN A 48 33.12 -8.61 -1.29
C ASN A 48 32.50 -8.93 -2.67
N LYS A 49 33.31 -9.40 -3.61
CA LYS A 49 32.85 -9.76 -4.97
C LYS A 49 31.83 -10.93 -4.99
N HIS A 50 31.78 -11.75 -3.96
CA HIS A 50 30.88 -12.91 -3.86
C HIS A 50 29.63 -12.62 -3.01
N THR A 51 29.60 -11.48 -2.33
CA THR A 51 28.50 -11.07 -1.46
C THR A 51 28.07 -9.65 -1.85
N PRO A 52 27.35 -9.50 -2.96
CA PRO A 52 26.89 -8.19 -3.42
C PRO A 52 25.77 -7.64 -2.54
N LYS A 53 25.56 -6.35 -2.61
CA LYS A 53 24.40 -5.68 -2.00
C LYS A 53 23.10 -6.39 -2.40
N GLY A 54 22.20 -6.58 -1.42
CA GLY A 54 20.91 -7.22 -1.63
C GLY A 54 20.90 -8.73 -1.46
N THR A 55 22.08 -9.38 -1.33
CA THR A 55 22.15 -10.80 -0.97
C THR A 55 21.46 -11.04 0.37
N VAL A 56 20.61 -12.06 0.44
CA VAL A 56 19.94 -12.47 1.67
C VAL A 56 20.89 -13.32 2.51
N ARG A 57 20.90 -13.08 3.80
CA ARG A 57 21.57 -13.90 4.81
C ARG A 57 20.56 -14.28 5.90
N ASP A 58 20.36 -15.55 6.06
CA ASP A 58 19.64 -16.14 7.18
C ASP A 58 20.62 -16.38 8.33
N ILE A 59 20.33 -15.87 9.52
CA ILE A 59 21.24 -15.91 10.66
C ILE A 59 20.42 -16.03 11.94
N SER A 60 20.87 -16.85 12.91
CA SER A 60 20.22 -16.93 14.21
C SER A 60 20.36 -15.61 14.97
N VAL A 61 19.46 -15.37 15.94
CA VAL A 61 19.54 -14.17 16.79
C VAL A 61 20.87 -14.15 17.54
N LEU A 62 21.34 -15.29 18.05
CA LEU A 62 22.59 -15.38 18.79
C LEU A 62 23.79 -15.08 17.89
N ASP A 63 23.88 -15.73 16.73
CA ASP A 63 24.96 -15.45 15.78
C ASP A 63 24.96 -14.00 15.29
N TYR A 64 23.75 -13.40 15.15
CA TYR A 64 23.64 -11.99 14.81
C TYR A 64 24.22 -11.10 15.91
N LEU A 65 23.97 -11.38 17.18
CA LEU A 65 24.50 -10.61 18.32
C LEU A 65 26.02 -10.69 18.40
N ASP A 66 26.62 -11.81 18.00
CA ASP A 66 28.08 -12.02 17.99
C ASP A 66 28.80 -11.32 16.83
N LEU A 67 28.05 -10.75 15.86
CA LEU A 67 28.67 -10.02 14.76
C LEU A 67 29.29 -8.70 15.25
N PRO A 68 30.33 -8.20 14.55
CA PRO A 68 30.89 -6.88 14.81
C PRO A 68 29.84 -5.77 14.77
N LYS A 69 30.03 -4.71 15.57
CA LYS A 69 29.12 -3.56 15.66
C LYS A 69 28.75 -2.94 14.31
N SER A 70 29.65 -3.01 13.31
CA SER A 70 29.39 -2.52 11.94
C SER A 70 28.25 -3.25 11.22
N TYR A 71 27.84 -4.41 11.70
CA TYR A 71 26.72 -5.16 11.13
C TYR A 71 25.37 -4.74 11.70
N HIS A 72 25.34 -4.03 12.81
CA HIS A 72 24.16 -3.68 13.59
C HIS A 72 23.68 -2.25 13.38
N GLY A 73 22.41 -2.01 13.69
CA GLY A 73 21.82 -0.69 13.86
C GLY A 73 21.68 0.13 12.57
N PRO A 74 21.42 1.44 12.72
CA PRO A 74 21.29 2.36 11.60
C PRO A 74 22.59 2.44 10.78
N GLY A 75 22.50 2.15 9.48
CA GLY A 75 23.69 2.10 8.60
C GLY A 75 24.51 0.82 8.69
N GLY A 76 24.05 -0.17 9.45
CA GLY A 76 24.69 -1.48 9.54
C GLY A 76 24.76 -2.23 8.21
N VAL A 77 25.69 -3.18 8.13
CA VAL A 77 25.89 -4.00 6.91
C VAL A 77 24.71 -4.93 6.66
N LEU A 78 24.07 -5.46 7.72
CA LEU A 78 22.87 -6.29 7.63
C LEU A 78 21.63 -5.48 8.00
N VAL A 79 20.63 -5.48 7.13
CA VAL A 79 19.39 -4.73 7.33
C VAL A 79 18.16 -5.61 7.11
N GLY A 80 17.12 -5.36 7.87
CA GLY A 80 15.79 -5.92 7.59
C GLY A 80 15.26 -5.39 6.26
N TYR A 81 14.45 -6.20 5.58
CA TYR A 81 13.84 -5.79 4.32
C TYR A 81 12.34 -6.09 4.32
N ARG A 82 11.63 -5.43 3.45
CA ARG A 82 10.20 -5.66 3.22
C ARG A 82 10.02 -6.41 1.91
N VAL A 83 9.10 -7.36 1.93
CA VAL A 83 8.68 -8.09 0.74
C VAL A 83 7.33 -7.53 0.34
N PRO A 84 7.13 -7.13 -0.93
CA PRO A 84 5.82 -6.71 -1.40
C PRO A 84 4.87 -7.90 -1.35
N ILE A 85 3.65 -7.67 -0.91
CA ILE A 85 2.59 -8.66 -0.98
C ILE A 85 1.87 -8.46 -2.31
N ILE A 86 1.81 -9.51 -3.13
CA ILE A 86 1.07 -9.52 -4.39
C ILE A 86 -0.25 -10.22 -4.14
N PHE A 87 -1.34 -9.45 -4.15
CA PHE A 87 -2.69 -9.99 -4.06
C PHE A 87 -3.24 -10.31 -5.45
N PRO A 88 -4.17 -11.26 -5.55
CA PRO A 88 -4.90 -11.48 -6.80
C PRO A 88 -5.74 -10.24 -7.14
N LYS A 89 -5.90 -9.98 -8.44
CA LYS A 89 -6.69 -8.86 -8.94
C LYS A 89 -8.16 -9.02 -8.54
N LYS A 90 -8.70 -7.99 -7.92
CA LYS A 90 -10.13 -7.84 -7.62
C LYS A 90 -10.71 -6.72 -8.46
N VAL A 91 -11.96 -6.87 -8.84
CA VAL A 91 -12.72 -5.79 -9.47
C VAL A 91 -13.08 -4.77 -8.39
N VAL A 92 -12.83 -3.50 -8.68
CA VAL A 92 -13.21 -2.37 -7.81
C VAL A 92 -14.10 -1.41 -8.61
N ASP A 93 -15.05 -0.78 -7.93
CA ASP A 93 -16.06 0.05 -8.60
C ASP A 93 -15.51 1.39 -9.07
N ILE A 94 -14.68 2.04 -8.26
CA ILE A 94 -14.06 3.32 -8.63
C ILE A 94 -12.71 3.05 -9.29
N ASP A 95 -12.36 3.82 -10.31
CA ASP A 95 -11.01 3.83 -10.85
C ASP A 95 -10.00 4.19 -9.76
N PRO A 96 -8.90 3.43 -9.59
CA PRO A 96 -7.94 3.64 -8.51
C PRO A 96 -7.35 5.05 -8.49
N TYR A 97 -7.00 5.61 -9.65
CA TYR A 97 -6.46 6.96 -9.73
C TYR A 97 -7.50 8.01 -9.33
N LEU A 98 -8.74 7.88 -9.80
CA LEU A 98 -9.85 8.76 -9.43
C LEU A 98 -10.09 8.71 -7.91
N LEU A 99 -10.11 7.52 -7.32
CA LEU A 99 -10.28 7.37 -5.88
C LEU A 99 -9.12 8.01 -5.11
N GLY A 100 -7.88 7.73 -5.51
CA GLY A 100 -6.69 8.28 -4.86
C GLY A 100 -6.67 9.80 -4.91
N TYR A 101 -7.00 10.37 -6.07
CA TYR A 101 -7.09 11.81 -6.24
C TYR A 101 -8.18 12.43 -5.36
N TRP A 102 -9.38 11.83 -5.34
CA TRP A 102 -10.46 12.30 -4.46
C TRP A 102 -10.11 12.16 -2.97
N LEU A 103 -9.41 11.10 -2.57
CA LEU A 103 -8.94 10.93 -1.19
C LEU A 103 -7.96 12.03 -0.77
N GLY A 104 -7.09 12.50 -1.67
CA GLY A 104 -6.18 13.64 -1.44
C GLY A 104 -6.94 14.96 -1.46
N ASP A 105 -7.40 15.36 -2.63
CA ASP A 105 -7.84 16.71 -2.95
C ASP A 105 -9.37 16.86 -3.14
N GLY A 106 -10.15 15.83 -2.79
CA GLY A 106 -11.60 15.87 -2.84
C GLY A 106 -12.24 16.42 -1.57
N ALA A 107 -13.46 16.94 -1.69
CA ALA A 107 -14.28 17.34 -0.54
C ALA A 107 -14.83 16.11 0.18
N SER A 108 -14.60 15.99 1.51
CA SER A 108 -15.00 14.82 2.30
C SER A 108 -16.51 14.56 2.35
N LYS A 109 -17.32 15.56 2.04
CA LYS A 109 -18.80 15.48 2.06
C LYS A 109 -19.43 15.30 0.68
N GLY A 110 -18.65 15.26 -0.40
CA GLY A 110 -19.21 15.30 -1.73
C GLY A 110 -18.26 14.87 -2.85
N THR A 111 -18.69 15.20 -4.07
CA THR A 111 -18.01 14.78 -5.30
C THR A 111 -17.11 15.88 -5.89
N LEU A 112 -16.82 16.91 -5.11
CA LEU A 112 -15.95 18.00 -5.54
C LEU A 112 -14.49 17.59 -5.42
N ILE A 113 -13.69 17.99 -6.39
CA ILE A 113 -12.22 17.90 -6.37
C ILE A 113 -11.64 19.27 -6.71
N THR A 114 -10.48 19.56 -6.11
CA THR A 114 -9.73 20.80 -6.39
C THR A 114 -8.45 20.48 -7.11
N THR A 115 -8.21 21.04 -8.30
CA THR A 115 -6.97 20.81 -9.05
C THR A 115 -6.61 21.97 -9.97
N GLN A 116 -5.30 22.27 -10.03
CA GLN A 116 -4.69 23.15 -11.02
C GLN A 116 -4.01 22.35 -12.16
N GLU A 117 -3.88 21.05 -11.99
CA GLU A 117 -3.07 20.20 -12.84
C GLU A 117 -3.85 19.75 -14.08
N SER A 118 -3.48 20.26 -15.24
CA SER A 118 -4.10 19.88 -16.51
C SER A 118 -3.95 18.37 -16.82
N CYS A 119 -2.87 17.74 -16.37
CA CYS A 119 -2.67 16.30 -16.55
C CYS A 119 -3.71 15.46 -15.81
N VAL A 120 -4.15 15.89 -14.61
CA VAL A 120 -5.23 15.25 -13.86
C VAL A 120 -6.55 15.36 -14.61
N LEU A 121 -6.90 16.58 -15.06
CA LEU A 121 -8.12 16.83 -15.83
C LEU A 121 -8.15 16.01 -17.13
N THR A 122 -7.01 15.93 -17.83
CA THR A 122 -6.86 15.12 -19.03
C THR A 122 -7.05 13.64 -18.72
N TYR A 123 -6.38 13.11 -17.69
CA TYR A 123 -6.54 11.71 -17.30
C TYR A 123 -7.99 11.37 -16.96
N LEU A 124 -8.65 12.18 -16.13
CA LEU A 124 -10.05 11.92 -15.74
C LEU A 124 -10.99 11.93 -16.95
N ASN A 125 -10.90 12.92 -17.81
CA ASN A 125 -11.79 13.05 -18.97
C ASN A 125 -11.47 12.02 -20.07
N GLU A 126 -10.18 11.84 -20.42
CA GLU A 126 -9.79 11.06 -21.61
C GLU A 126 -9.56 9.58 -21.31
N VAL A 127 -9.21 9.22 -20.08
CA VAL A 127 -8.91 7.84 -19.71
C VAL A 127 -9.99 7.26 -18.80
N CYS A 128 -10.19 7.87 -17.63
CA CYS A 128 -11.07 7.33 -16.60
C CYS A 128 -12.54 7.32 -17.06
N PHE A 129 -13.07 8.48 -17.45
CA PHE A 129 -14.50 8.59 -17.79
C PHE A 129 -14.84 7.97 -19.16
N LYS A 130 -13.95 8.02 -20.15
CA LYS A 130 -14.20 7.36 -21.42
C LYS A 130 -14.19 5.82 -21.35
N ASN A 131 -13.38 5.25 -20.47
CA ASN A 131 -13.19 3.80 -20.42
C ASN A 131 -14.04 3.14 -19.33
N LYS A 132 -13.88 3.55 -18.06
CA LYS A 132 -14.49 2.87 -16.93
C LYS A 132 -15.79 3.53 -16.45
N HIS A 133 -15.81 4.85 -16.40
CA HIS A 133 -16.91 5.62 -15.82
C HIS A 133 -17.60 6.51 -16.88
N LYS A 134 -18.10 5.89 -17.94
CA LYS A 134 -18.69 6.59 -19.09
C LYS A 134 -19.90 7.47 -18.75
N SER A 135 -20.52 7.23 -17.61
CA SER A 135 -21.62 8.03 -17.07
C SER A 135 -21.17 9.25 -16.27
N LEU A 136 -19.88 9.37 -15.95
CA LEU A 136 -19.34 10.47 -15.17
C LEU A 136 -18.71 11.54 -16.06
N TYR A 137 -18.73 12.77 -15.58
CA TYR A 137 -18.06 13.92 -16.21
C TYR A 137 -17.66 14.96 -15.17
N LEU A 138 -16.67 15.79 -15.52
CA LEU A 138 -16.28 16.95 -14.73
C LEU A 138 -17.07 18.18 -15.14
N GLN A 139 -17.57 18.91 -14.14
CA GLN A 139 -18.17 20.22 -14.29
C GLN A 139 -17.34 21.23 -13.50
N TYR A 140 -16.81 22.24 -14.18
CA TYR A 140 -16.19 23.37 -13.51
C TYR A 140 -17.24 24.16 -12.72
N THR A 141 -16.95 24.49 -11.47
CA THR A 141 -17.93 25.15 -10.58
C THR A 141 -17.98 26.67 -10.72
N GLY A 142 -17.03 27.27 -11.45
CA GLY A 142 -16.85 28.72 -11.52
C GLY A 142 -15.91 29.25 -10.44
N ASP A 143 -15.54 28.46 -9.47
CA ASP A 143 -14.53 28.81 -8.47
C ASP A 143 -13.13 28.33 -8.93
N LYS A 144 -12.08 28.92 -8.38
CA LYS A 144 -10.71 29.01 -8.88
C LYS A 144 -10.11 27.73 -9.47
N TYR A 145 -10.33 26.57 -8.86
CA TYR A 145 -9.77 25.28 -9.29
C TYR A 145 -10.70 24.10 -8.97
N ASP A 146 -11.98 24.40 -8.71
CA ASP A 146 -12.92 23.40 -8.24
C ASP A 146 -13.74 22.79 -9.37
N TYR A 147 -13.77 21.47 -9.40
CA TYR A 147 -14.52 20.67 -10.34
C TYR A 147 -15.42 19.70 -9.60
N ARG A 148 -16.66 19.57 -10.05
CA ARG A 148 -17.60 18.58 -9.52
C ARG A 148 -17.67 17.37 -10.45
N ILE A 149 -17.51 16.18 -9.88
CA ILE A 149 -17.75 14.93 -10.59
C ILE A 149 -19.26 14.70 -10.59
N ASN A 150 -19.88 14.80 -11.75
CA ASN A 150 -21.30 14.60 -11.98
C ASN A 150 -21.58 13.32 -12.76
N SER A 151 -22.85 12.88 -12.72
CA SER A 151 -23.33 11.73 -13.47
C SER A 151 -24.32 12.20 -14.56
N ILE A 152 -24.14 11.66 -15.77
CA ILE A 152 -25.07 11.90 -16.89
C ILE A 152 -26.44 11.29 -16.58
N ASN A 153 -26.43 10.07 -16.05
CA ASN A 153 -27.64 9.37 -15.65
C ASN A 153 -27.99 9.73 -14.20
N LYS A 154 -29.17 10.29 -13.99
CA LYS A 154 -29.70 10.42 -12.62
C LYS A 154 -30.09 9.02 -12.14
N VAL A 155 -29.45 8.55 -11.09
CA VAL A 155 -29.87 7.34 -10.40
C VAL A 155 -31.22 7.57 -9.71
N ALA A 156 -31.97 6.52 -9.47
CA ALA A 156 -33.20 6.58 -8.68
C ALA A 156 -32.97 7.45 -7.43
N ASN A 157 -33.84 8.42 -7.14
CA ASN A 157 -33.69 9.48 -6.13
C ASN A 157 -32.79 10.66 -6.47
N GLY A 158 -32.39 10.85 -7.75
CA GLY A 158 -31.61 12.03 -8.18
C GLY A 158 -30.19 12.07 -7.68
N SER A 159 -29.67 10.96 -7.14
CA SER A 159 -28.30 10.90 -6.62
C SER A 159 -27.27 10.74 -7.73
N ASN A 160 -26.09 11.28 -7.49
CA ASN A 160 -24.92 11.15 -8.35
C ASN A 160 -24.30 9.74 -8.19
N GLU A 161 -24.00 9.06 -9.29
CA GLU A 161 -23.41 7.71 -9.28
C GLU A 161 -22.09 7.67 -8.48
N PHE A 162 -21.21 8.65 -8.66
CA PHE A 162 -19.96 8.71 -7.90
C PHE A 162 -20.20 8.88 -6.39
N MET A 163 -21.22 9.67 -6.02
CA MET A 163 -21.64 9.81 -4.61
C MET A 163 -22.12 8.48 -4.02
N ASN A 164 -22.79 7.63 -4.81
CA ASN A 164 -23.21 6.32 -4.35
C ASN A 164 -22.00 5.41 -4.09
N TYR A 165 -21.03 5.36 -5.01
CA TYR A 165 -19.78 4.63 -4.77
C TYR A 165 -19.07 5.10 -3.49
N LEU A 166 -18.99 6.42 -3.25
CA LEU A 166 -18.39 6.95 -2.02
C LEU A 166 -19.15 6.53 -0.75
N ARG A 167 -20.45 6.39 -0.82
CA ARG A 167 -21.30 5.89 0.29
C ARG A 167 -21.11 4.39 0.50
N ASP A 168 -21.10 3.60 -0.57
CA ASP A 168 -20.94 2.13 -0.53
C ASP A 168 -19.61 1.73 0.11
N TYR A 169 -18.55 2.49 -0.18
CA TYR A 169 -17.23 2.35 0.47
C TYR A 169 -17.11 3.07 1.82
N ASN A 170 -18.19 3.68 2.33
CA ASN A 170 -18.23 4.44 3.60
C ASN A 170 -17.14 5.53 3.69
N LEU A 171 -16.96 6.28 2.60
CA LEU A 171 -15.91 7.30 2.47
C LEU A 171 -16.37 8.71 2.84
N ILE A 172 -17.68 8.97 2.88
CA ILE A 172 -18.23 10.28 3.20
C ILE A 172 -17.93 10.65 4.65
N ASN A 173 -17.25 11.77 4.87
CA ASN A 173 -16.68 12.21 6.16
C ASN A 173 -15.74 11.19 6.82
N ASN A 174 -15.30 10.20 6.09
CA ASN A 174 -14.48 9.10 6.60
C ASN A 174 -13.45 8.66 5.54
N LYS A 175 -12.64 9.60 5.04
CA LYS A 175 -11.64 9.31 4.02
C LYS A 175 -10.63 8.26 4.51
N HIS A 176 -10.58 7.14 3.82
CA HIS A 176 -9.60 6.06 4.03
C HIS A 176 -9.44 5.27 2.73
N ILE A 177 -8.38 4.50 2.62
CA ILE A 177 -8.23 3.58 1.48
C ILE A 177 -9.03 2.31 1.79
N PRO A 178 -10.08 1.96 1.01
CA PRO A 178 -10.86 0.75 1.26
C PRO A 178 -10.02 -0.53 1.17
N HIS A 179 -10.47 -1.58 1.88
CA HIS A 179 -9.75 -2.85 1.96
C HIS A 179 -9.50 -3.48 0.58
N ASP A 180 -10.48 -3.41 -0.32
CA ASP A 180 -10.37 -3.98 -1.66
C ASP A 180 -9.33 -3.29 -2.56
N TYR A 181 -8.94 -2.05 -2.24
CA TYR A 181 -7.82 -1.38 -2.88
C TYR A 181 -6.49 -1.73 -2.21
N LYS A 182 -6.45 -1.85 -0.87
CA LYS A 182 -5.23 -2.24 -0.13
C LYS A 182 -4.78 -3.66 -0.44
N CYS A 183 -5.74 -4.59 -0.56
CA CYS A 183 -5.52 -6.01 -0.78
C CYS A 183 -5.89 -6.42 -2.21
N ASN A 184 -5.30 -5.74 -3.18
CA ASN A 184 -5.49 -5.95 -4.61
C ASN A 184 -4.15 -6.13 -5.32
N ASP A 185 -4.17 -6.33 -6.63
CA ASP A 185 -2.98 -6.36 -7.45
C ASP A 185 -2.23 -5.01 -7.42
N ARG A 186 -0.95 -5.04 -7.79
CA ARG A 186 -0.08 -3.86 -7.70
C ARG A 186 -0.56 -2.66 -8.52
N THR A 187 -1.30 -2.89 -9.60
CA THR A 187 -1.80 -1.80 -10.46
C THR A 187 -3.04 -1.11 -9.88
N THR A 188 -3.73 -1.77 -8.96
CA THR A 188 -4.89 -1.23 -8.25
C THR A 188 -4.51 -0.62 -6.89
N GLN A 189 -3.40 -1.05 -6.32
CA GLN A 189 -2.86 -0.46 -5.09
C GLN A 189 -2.30 0.94 -5.38
N LEU A 190 -2.78 1.92 -4.64
CA LEU A 190 -2.34 3.31 -4.69
C LEU A 190 -1.30 3.60 -3.61
#